data_1875dbc93d97705ebae14e496fa62769
#
_entry.id   1875dbc93d97705ebae14e496fa62769
#
_cell.length_a   1.000
_cell.length_b   1.000
_cell.length_c   1.000
_cell.angle_alpha   90.00
_cell.angle_beta   90.00
_cell.angle_gamma   90.00
#
_symmetry.space_group_name_H-M   'P 1'
#
loop_
_entity.id
_entity.type
_entity.pdbx_description
1 polymer ?
#
loop_
_entity_poly.entity_id
_entity_poly.type
_entity_poly.pdbx_seq_one_letter_code
_entity_poly.pdbx_strand_id
1 'polypeptide(L)'
;MSNKIKMLVIPSDREGGIGKFRSIDPHVLIANKYRDEFDIDIVFDMPHGDLESFFKQYDLIHIHKQLDEKCQVMDMIKFLGIPVIVDIDDYFYLGNDHPMSLSAKREKWHIPVINHLKKADYVTTTTPIFAKELRKLNKNVAVFPNAISLEDRQFSTLKTKGDGRLRVGIICGSTHLKDLELLNGIAKQVDKDKVQFVLCGFDTRGRKTIFDENGNSRIEPIKPQESVWCDFERIFTDNYANVSKEHKIFLDRFVQTDDPFTSEPYRRMWTRNIKLYGTHYANVDVLIAPLKENDFNKFKSELKEVECGFTNTAFIAQDFGAYTLNLKPMIEKGGKINEDGTALLVPSSKNHKLWAKYINKLADDREMLSKLQKNLHDFVIDNYSLEKICEERVKLYKEIAKKH
;
A
#
# COMPACT_ATOMS: atom_id res chain seq x y z
N MET A 1 29.45 -28.70 -8.83
CA MET A 1 28.26 -28.11 -8.15
C MET A 1 28.26 -26.65 -8.55
N SER A 2 27.20 -26.14 -9.16
CA SER A 2 27.12 -24.70 -9.46
C SER A 2 27.06 -23.97 -8.11
N ASN A 3 27.97 -23.00 -7.89
CA ASN A 3 27.90 -22.19 -6.67
C ASN A 3 26.56 -21.45 -6.68
N LYS A 4 25.82 -21.56 -5.58
CA LYS A 4 24.59 -20.77 -5.38
C LYS A 4 24.95 -19.30 -5.26
N ILE A 5 24.10 -18.43 -5.75
CA ILE A 5 24.22 -16.99 -5.52
C ILE A 5 23.85 -16.71 -4.06
N LYS A 6 24.82 -16.24 -3.28
CA LYS A 6 24.59 -15.84 -1.89
C LYS A 6 24.15 -14.39 -1.84
N MET A 7 22.92 -14.15 -1.37
CA MET A 7 22.28 -12.84 -1.44
C MET A 7 21.89 -12.35 -0.05
N LEU A 8 22.27 -11.10 0.25
CA LEU A 8 21.81 -10.38 1.44
C LEU A 8 20.62 -9.48 1.10
N VAL A 9 19.59 -9.55 1.91
CA VAL A 9 18.40 -8.67 1.81
C VAL A 9 18.27 -7.85 3.08
N ILE A 10 18.22 -6.52 2.93
CA ILE A 10 18.08 -5.56 4.03
C ILE A 10 16.73 -4.82 3.86
N PRO A 11 15.66 -5.27 4.53
CA PRO A 11 14.36 -4.59 4.52
C PRO A 11 14.41 -3.27 5.28
N SER A 12 13.53 -2.32 4.93
CA SER A 12 13.36 -1.07 5.69
C SER A 12 12.58 -1.24 6.98
N ASP A 13 11.75 -2.26 7.06
CA ASP A 13 10.95 -2.56 8.25
C ASP A 13 10.65 -4.06 8.36
N ARG A 14 10.32 -4.50 9.57
CA ARG A 14 10.04 -5.91 9.90
C ARG A 14 8.54 -6.22 9.90
N GLU A 15 7.71 -5.25 10.21
CA GLU A 15 6.29 -5.45 10.53
C GLU A 15 5.35 -4.61 9.66
N GLY A 16 5.88 -3.82 8.74
CA GLY A 16 5.13 -2.98 7.83
C GLY A 16 4.81 -3.67 6.50
N GLY A 17 3.84 -3.10 5.79
CA GLY A 17 3.46 -3.56 4.46
C GLY A 17 4.60 -3.44 3.45
N ILE A 18 5.41 -2.41 3.59
CA ILE A 18 6.54 -2.14 2.70
C ILE A 18 7.56 -3.28 2.79
N GLY A 19 8.03 -3.62 3.99
CA GLY A 19 8.95 -4.74 4.21
C GLY A 19 8.38 -6.05 3.69
N LYS A 20 7.10 -6.33 3.98
CA LYS A 20 6.41 -7.54 3.50
C LYS A 20 6.46 -7.65 1.97
N PHE A 21 5.87 -6.71 1.26
CA PHE A 21 5.67 -6.82 -0.19
C PHE A 21 6.93 -6.59 -1.03
N ARG A 22 7.88 -5.80 -0.53
CA ARG A 22 9.08 -5.45 -1.31
C ARG A 22 10.28 -6.33 -1.02
N SER A 23 10.44 -6.77 0.22
CA SER A 23 11.65 -7.44 0.65
C SER A 23 11.42 -8.85 1.19
N ILE A 24 10.46 -9.04 2.11
CA ILE A 24 10.35 -10.32 2.83
C ILE A 24 9.71 -11.39 1.94
N ASP A 25 8.45 -11.19 1.53
CA ASP A 25 7.71 -12.21 0.80
C ASP A 25 8.39 -12.62 -0.52
N PRO A 26 8.90 -11.67 -1.37
CA PRO A 26 9.58 -12.04 -2.59
C PRO A 26 10.82 -12.91 -2.34
N HIS A 27 11.64 -12.54 -1.35
CA HIS A 27 12.89 -13.24 -1.13
C HIS A 27 12.71 -14.56 -0.37
N VAL A 28 11.70 -14.66 0.51
CA VAL A 28 11.30 -15.95 1.11
C VAL A 28 10.81 -16.91 0.02
N LEU A 29 9.99 -16.43 -0.92
CA LEU A 29 9.54 -17.27 -2.04
C LEU A 29 10.72 -17.74 -2.90
N ILE A 30 11.64 -16.83 -3.24
CA ILE A 30 12.83 -17.18 -4.03
C ILE A 30 13.70 -18.18 -3.30
N ALA A 31 13.98 -17.97 -2.01
CA ALA A 31 14.77 -18.89 -1.18
C ALA A 31 14.17 -20.29 -1.14
N ASN A 32 12.85 -20.41 -1.15
CA ASN A 32 12.17 -21.70 -1.13
C ASN A 32 12.09 -22.36 -2.51
N LYS A 33 11.64 -21.62 -3.53
CA LYS A 33 11.38 -22.13 -4.87
C LYS A 33 12.68 -22.38 -5.67
N TYR A 34 13.70 -21.55 -5.44
CA TYR A 34 14.98 -21.57 -6.16
C TYR A 34 16.16 -21.91 -5.24
N ARG A 35 15.92 -22.73 -4.23
CA ARG A 35 16.89 -23.12 -3.19
C ARG A 35 18.18 -23.74 -3.71
N ASP A 36 18.16 -24.29 -4.92
CA ASP A 36 19.36 -24.89 -5.54
C ASP A 36 20.22 -23.83 -6.28
N GLU A 37 19.69 -22.61 -6.44
CA GLU A 37 20.32 -21.52 -7.16
C GLU A 37 20.64 -20.31 -6.27
N PHE A 38 19.90 -20.11 -5.18
CA PHE A 38 20.05 -19.00 -4.25
C PHE A 38 20.22 -19.48 -2.82
N ASP A 39 21.06 -18.75 -2.08
CA ASP A 39 21.18 -18.76 -0.63
C ASP A 39 20.92 -17.34 -0.13
N ILE A 40 19.78 -17.11 0.55
CA ILE A 40 19.28 -15.76 0.86
C ILE A 40 19.18 -15.54 2.36
N ASP A 41 19.92 -14.57 2.85
CA ASP A 41 19.82 -14.04 4.21
C ASP A 41 18.99 -12.76 4.25
N ILE A 42 17.96 -12.71 5.10
CA ILE A 42 17.16 -11.50 5.34
C ILE A 42 17.54 -10.93 6.71
N VAL A 43 18.18 -9.77 6.71
CA VAL A 43 18.77 -9.18 7.91
C VAL A 43 18.14 -7.80 8.18
N PHE A 44 17.57 -7.63 9.36
CA PHE A 44 16.95 -6.38 9.80
C PHE A 44 17.90 -5.48 10.59
N ASP A 45 18.79 -6.10 11.36
CA ASP A 45 19.74 -5.41 12.20
C ASP A 45 21.15 -5.80 11.77
N MET A 46 22.00 -4.82 11.48
CA MET A 46 23.38 -5.09 11.10
C MET A 46 24.12 -5.76 12.27
N PRO A 47 24.95 -6.76 12.01
CA PRO A 47 25.75 -7.39 13.06
C PRO A 47 26.74 -6.40 13.67
N HIS A 48 27.01 -6.58 14.94
CA HIS A 48 28.10 -5.87 15.61
C HIS A 48 29.45 -6.46 15.20
N GLY A 49 30.44 -5.62 14.94
CA GLY A 49 31.79 -6.07 14.62
C GLY A 49 32.26 -5.78 13.21
N ASP A 50 32.95 -6.73 12.59
CA ASP A 50 33.55 -6.58 11.27
C ASP A 50 32.53 -6.67 10.14
N LEU A 51 31.98 -5.53 9.74
CA LEU A 51 31.02 -5.41 8.64
C LEU A 51 31.65 -5.75 7.29
N GLU A 52 32.97 -5.52 7.10
CA GLU A 52 33.65 -5.86 5.87
C GLU A 52 33.66 -7.36 5.63
N SER A 53 34.07 -8.14 6.61
CA SER A 53 34.02 -9.61 6.55
C SER A 53 32.59 -10.14 6.44
N PHE A 54 31.61 -9.44 7.02
CA PHE A 54 30.20 -9.80 6.87
C PHE A 54 29.73 -9.63 5.43
N PHE A 55 29.96 -8.48 4.80
CA PHE A 55 29.51 -8.25 3.43
C PHE A 55 30.23 -9.08 2.40
N LYS A 56 31.53 -9.37 2.56
CA LYS A 56 32.33 -10.20 1.64
C LYS A 56 31.79 -11.63 1.44
N GLN A 57 30.82 -12.06 2.27
CA GLN A 57 30.22 -13.38 2.13
C GLN A 57 29.14 -13.42 1.03
N TYR A 58 28.71 -12.27 0.48
CA TYR A 58 27.58 -12.17 -0.41
C TYR A 58 28.01 -11.79 -1.84
N ASP A 59 27.37 -12.41 -2.82
CA ASP A 59 27.54 -12.13 -4.24
C ASP A 59 26.65 -10.98 -4.72
N LEU A 60 25.57 -10.67 -3.98
CA LEU A 60 24.57 -9.67 -4.34
C LEU A 60 23.89 -9.13 -3.06
N ILE A 61 23.68 -7.83 -3.00
CA ILE A 61 22.97 -7.19 -1.87
C ILE A 61 21.76 -6.44 -2.38
N HIS A 62 20.60 -6.70 -1.75
CA HIS A 62 19.35 -5.99 -1.99
C HIS A 62 19.01 -5.15 -0.77
N ILE A 63 18.87 -3.85 -0.95
CA ILE A 63 18.52 -2.90 0.12
C ILE A 63 17.19 -2.25 -0.25
N HIS A 64 16.18 -2.39 0.60
CA HIS A 64 15.00 -1.53 0.49
C HIS A 64 15.33 -0.15 1.07
N LYS A 65 14.79 0.90 0.47
CA LYS A 65 14.96 2.32 0.83
C LYS A 65 15.35 2.53 2.30
N GLN A 66 16.52 3.08 2.56
CA GLN A 66 17.04 3.39 3.89
C GLN A 66 17.16 4.91 4.08
N LEU A 67 16.99 5.36 5.32
CA LEU A 67 17.12 6.76 5.71
C LEU A 67 18.46 7.04 6.45
N ASP A 68 19.41 6.11 6.38
CA ASP A 68 20.73 6.31 6.97
C ASP A 68 21.45 7.50 6.32
N GLU A 69 21.59 8.58 7.07
CA GLU A 69 22.18 9.84 6.59
C GLU A 69 23.64 9.67 6.12
N LYS A 70 24.36 8.75 6.72
CA LYS A 70 25.79 8.62 6.47
C LYS A 70 26.11 7.75 5.27
N CYS A 71 25.14 7.01 4.75
CA CYS A 71 25.33 6.05 3.64
C CYS A 71 26.56 5.14 3.80
N GLN A 72 27.05 4.94 5.03
CA GLN A 72 28.29 4.22 5.31
C GLN A 72 28.26 2.78 4.84
N VAL A 73 27.11 2.11 5.05
CA VAL A 73 26.91 0.74 4.59
C VAL A 73 27.01 0.67 3.07
N MET A 74 26.35 1.58 2.36
CA MET A 74 26.40 1.63 0.89
C MET A 74 27.84 1.87 0.39
N ASP A 75 28.57 2.81 0.99
CA ASP A 75 29.93 3.12 0.58
C ASP A 75 30.89 1.95 0.83
N MET A 76 30.73 1.24 1.92
CA MET A 76 31.48 0.03 2.20
C MET A 76 31.20 -1.08 1.19
N ILE A 77 29.94 -1.37 0.90
CA ILE A 77 29.56 -2.39 -0.09
C ILE A 77 30.13 -2.05 -1.47
N LYS A 78 30.04 -0.78 -1.87
CA LYS A 78 30.62 -0.34 -3.16
C LYS A 78 32.15 -0.44 -3.18
N PHE A 79 32.81 -0.12 -2.06
CA PHE A 79 34.28 -0.31 -1.92
C PHE A 79 34.69 -1.78 -2.09
N LEU A 80 33.87 -2.71 -1.58
CA LEU A 80 34.09 -4.15 -1.71
C LEU A 80 33.79 -4.69 -3.11
N GLY A 81 33.26 -3.89 -4.01
CA GLY A 81 32.89 -4.32 -5.37
C GLY A 81 31.66 -5.22 -5.46
N ILE A 82 30.87 -5.31 -4.38
CA ILE A 82 29.68 -6.16 -4.35
C ILE A 82 28.54 -5.41 -5.05
N PRO A 83 27.83 -6.03 -6.01
CA PRO A 83 26.71 -5.40 -6.68
C PRO A 83 25.53 -5.15 -5.72
N VAL A 84 24.92 -3.97 -5.83
CA VAL A 84 23.82 -3.51 -4.98
C VAL A 84 22.59 -3.18 -5.79
N ILE A 85 21.46 -3.76 -5.38
CA ILE A 85 20.13 -3.39 -5.82
C ILE A 85 19.50 -2.52 -4.71
N VAL A 86 19.02 -1.32 -5.07
CA VAL A 86 18.19 -0.50 -4.19
C VAL A 86 16.75 -0.56 -4.66
N ASP A 87 15.86 -1.03 -3.79
CA ASP A 87 14.42 -1.05 -4.03
C ASP A 87 13.75 0.18 -3.42
N ILE A 88 12.80 0.77 -4.14
CA ILE A 88 12.03 1.91 -3.68
C ILE A 88 10.59 1.85 -4.22
N ASP A 89 9.62 2.04 -3.32
CA ASP A 89 8.20 1.94 -3.60
C ASP A 89 7.44 3.27 -3.57
N ASP A 90 7.89 4.23 -2.74
CA ASP A 90 7.31 5.55 -2.58
C ASP A 90 8.26 6.67 -3.02
N TYR A 91 7.70 7.75 -3.52
CA TYR A 91 8.47 8.94 -3.91
C TYR A 91 9.20 9.54 -2.71
N PHE A 92 10.44 9.97 -2.91
CA PHE A 92 11.33 10.47 -1.85
C PHE A 92 11.06 11.92 -1.45
N TYR A 93 10.23 12.66 -2.20
CA TYR A 93 9.75 13.97 -1.80
C TYR A 93 8.31 13.89 -1.30
N LEU A 94 8.10 14.16 -0.02
CA LEU A 94 6.76 14.21 0.56
C LEU A 94 6.13 15.58 0.27
N GLY A 95 4.92 15.56 -0.29
CA GLY A 95 4.14 16.79 -0.51
C GLY A 95 3.81 17.50 0.81
N ASN A 96 3.45 18.80 0.73
CA ASN A 96 3.12 19.60 1.91
C ASN A 96 1.95 19.05 2.72
N ASP A 97 1.06 18.33 2.08
CA ASP A 97 -0.12 17.72 2.69
C ASP A 97 0.18 16.39 3.41
N HIS A 98 1.39 15.85 3.26
CA HIS A 98 1.75 14.60 3.91
C HIS A 98 2.06 14.84 5.39
N PRO A 99 1.53 14.03 6.34
CA PRO A 99 1.72 14.23 7.78
C PRO A 99 3.18 14.34 8.22
N MET A 100 4.09 13.61 7.53
CA MET A 100 5.53 13.61 7.83
C MET A 100 6.31 14.68 7.05
N SER A 101 5.64 15.56 6.30
CA SER A 101 6.32 16.53 5.41
C SER A 101 7.29 17.45 6.15
N LEU A 102 6.91 17.94 7.33
CA LEU A 102 7.77 18.83 8.12
C LEU A 102 9.03 18.11 8.61
N SER A 103 8.90 16.90 9.14
CA SER A 103 10.05 16.08 9.57
C SER A 103 10.94 15.73 8.39
N ALA A 104 10.36 15.29 7.29
CA ALA A 104 11.12 14.93 6.10
C ALA A 104 11.91 16.10 5.50
N LYS A 105 11.36 17.31 5.56
CA LYS A 105 12.06 18.53 5.10
C LYS A 105 13.16 18.93 6.06
N ARG A 106 12.88 18.94 7.36
CA ARG A 106 13.86 19.32 8.40
C ARG A 106 15.06 18.37 8.39
N GLU A 107 14.80 17.08 8.34
CA GLU A 107 15.80 16.02 8.39
C GLU A 107 16.32 15.63 7.00
N LYS A 108 15.82 16.28 5.94
CA LYS A 108 16.26 16.09 4.55
C LYS A 108 16.27 14.63 4.09
N TRP A 109 15.23 13.86 4.42
CA TRP A 109 15.13 12.42 4.14
C TRP A 109 15.39 12.04 2.68
N HIS A 110 15.09 12.93 1.73
CA HIS A 110 15.36 12.71 0.32
C HIS A 110 16.84 12.58 -0.03
N ILE A 111 17.73 13.20 0.75
CA ILE A 111 19.19 13.21 0.44
C ILE A 111 19.79 11.81 0.51
N PRO A 112 19.74 11.07 1.64
CA PRO A 112 20.27 9.72 1.70
C PRO A 112 19.62 8.79 0.67
N VAL A 113 18.30 8.89 0.48
CA VAL A 113 17.58 8.06 -0.52
C VAL A 113 18.12 8.32 -1.93
N ILE A 114 18.25 9.59 -2.36
CA ILE A 114 18.79 9.93 -3.69
C ILE A 114 20.24 9.46 -3.84
N ASN A 115 21.05 9.57 -2.80
CA ASN A 115 22.43 9.10 -2.83
C ASN A 115 22.52 7.58 -2.99
N HIS A 116 21.68 6.82 -2.28
CA HIS A 116 21.60 5.36 -2.45
C HIS A 116 21.18 4.99 -3.88
N LEU A 117 20.14 5.63 -4.41
CA LEU A 117 19.68 5.40 -5.79
C LEU A 117 20.75 5.68 -6.83
N LYS A 118 21.54 6.75 -6.66
CA LYS A 118 22.64 7.08 -7.59
C LYS A 118 23.81 6.11 -7.49
N LYS A 119 24.12 5.59 -6.31
CA LYS A 119 25.25 4.68 -6.06
C LYS A 119 24.91 3.22 -6.38
N ALA A 120 23.63 2.85 -6.41
CA ALA A 120 23.19 1.50 -6.71
C ALA A 120 23.62 1.05 -8.12
N ASP A 121 23.94 -0.22 -8.29
CA ASP A 121 24.16 -0.82 -9.61
C ASP A 121 22.85 -0.99 -10.36
N TYR A 122 21.79 -1.33 -9.64
CA TYR A 122 20.43 -1.42 -10.13
C TYR A 122 19.45 -0.81 -9.15
N VAL A 123 18.36 -0.27 -9.69
CA VAL A 123 17.22 0.20 -8.89
C VAL A 123 16.00 -0.63 -9.28
N THR A 124 15.22 -1.07 -8.28
CA THR A 124 13.92 -1.69 -8.51
C THR A 124 12.80 -0.84 -7.94
N THR A 125 11.66 -0.84 -8.60
CA THR A 125 10.49 -0.05 -8.17
C THR A 125 9.19 -0.71 -8.59
N THR A 126 8.05 -0.10 -8.22
CA THR A 126 6.72 -0.69 -8.37
C THR A 126 6.09 -0.47 -9.74
N THR A 127 6.23 0.74 -10.34
CA THR A 127 5.47 1.12 -11.52
C THR A 127 6.34 1.69 -12.65
N PRO A 128 5.93 1.56 -13.93
CA PRO A 128 6.60 2.22 -15.05
C PRO A 128 6.63 3.75 -14.92
N ILE A 129 5.61 4.35 -14.29
CA ILE A 129 5.53 5.80 -14.06
C ILE A 129 6.68 6.22 -13.13
N PHE A 130 6.86 5.50 -12.03
CA PHE A 130 7.93 5.80 -11.09
C PHE A 130 9.30 5.45 -11.67
N ALA A 131 9.43 4.34 -12.38
CA ALA A 131 10.68 3.97 -13.06
C ALA A 131 11.17 5.07 -14.02
N LYS A 132 10.26 5.72 -14.76
CA LYS A 132 10.61 6.85 -15.62
C LYS A 132 11.24 8.01 -14.86
N GLU A 133 10.75 8.30 -13.66
CA GLU A 133 11.32 9.33 -12.78
C GLU A 133 12.68 8.91 -12.23
N LEU A 134 12.81 7.67 -11.76
CA LEU A 134 14.04 7.12 -11.20
C LEU A 134 15.17 7.03 -12.22
N ARG A 135 14.87 6.85 -13.52
CA ARG A 135 15.88 6.84 -14.59
C ARG A 135 16.63 8.16 -14.73
N LYS A 136 16.14 9.24 -14.14
CA LYS A 136 16.89 10.50 -14.01
C LYS A 136 18.06 10.41 -13.03
N LEU A 137 18.01 9.45 -12.10
CA LEU A 137 19.01 9.24 -11.05
C LEU A 137 19.90 8.03 -11.35
N ASN A 138 19.33 6.96 -11.90
CA ASN A 138 20.02 5.71 -12.24
C ASN A 138 19.46 5.13 -13.55
N LYS A 139 20.33 4.82 -14.50
CA LYS A 139 19.92 4.29 -15.81
C LYS A 139 19.40 2.84 -15.76
N ASN A 140 19.82 2.08 -14.77
CA ASN A 140 19.50 0.66 -14.60
C ASN A 140 18.29 0.51 -13.66
N VAL A 141 17.08 0.77 -14.17
CA VAL A 141 15.84 0.68 -13.38
C VAL A 141 14.94 -0.43 -13.93
N ALA A 142 14.64 -1.42 -13.09
CA ALA A 142 13.65 -2.46 -13.35
C ALA A 142 12.34 -2.23 -12.58
N VAL A 143 11.24 -2.72 -13.15
CA VAL A 143 9.92 -2.61 -12.53
C VAL A 143 9.48 -3.97 -12.04
N PHE A 144 9.22 -4.07 -10.74
CA PHE A 144 8.57 -5.22 -10.12
C PHE A 144 7.40 -4.70 -9.30
N PRO A 145 6.16 -4.86 -9.79
CA PRO A 145 4.97 -4.43 -9.08
C PRO A 145 4.85 -5.11 -7.72
N ASN A 146 4.07 -4.54 -6.82
CA ASN A 146 3.64 -5.25 -5.64
C ASN A 146 2.80 -6.45 -6.05
N ALA A 147 3.01 -7.57 -5.37
CA ALA A 147 2.39 -8.84 -5.71
C ALA A 147 2.03 -9.62 -4.44
N ILE A 148 1.07 -10.52 -4.57
CA ILE A 148 0.59 -11.35 -3.47
C ILE A 148 0.80 -12.81 -3.86
N SER A 149 1.29 -13.63 -2.92
CA SER A 149 1.41 -15.06 -3.13
C SER A 149 0.03 -15.72 -3.19
N LEU A 150 -0.13 -16.65 -4.11
CA LEU A 150 -1.33 -17.49 -4.22
C LEU A 150 -1.58 -18.31 -2.94
N GLU A 151 -0.54 -18.50 -2.12
CA GLU A 151 -0.58 -19.22 -0.84
C GLU A 151 -0.82 -18.30 0.36
N ASP A 152 -0.87 -16.97 0.19
CA ASP A 152 -1.09 -16.04 1.31
C ASP A 152 -2.56 -16.06 1.77
N ARG A 153 -2.82 -16.88 2.78
CA ARG A 153 -4.16 -17.17 3.30
C ARG A 153 -4.95 -15.95 3.74
N GLN A 154 -4.33 -14.86 4.11
CA GLN A 154 -5.06 -13.66 4.51
C GLN A 154 -5.82 -13.01 3.34
N PHE A 155 -5.40 -13.23 2.09
CA PHE A 155 -6.06 -12.73 0.88
C PHE A 155 -6.97 -13.77 0.19
N SER A 156 -6.99 -15.01 0.68
CA SER A 156 -7.86 -16.08 0.17
C SER A 156 -9.09 -16.35 1.06
N THR A 157 -9.37 -15.45 2.00
CA THR A 157 -10.52 -15.61 2.91
C THR A 157 -11.85 -15.41 2.19
N LEU A 158 -12.80 -16.29 2.47
CA LEU A 158 -14.16 -16.16 1.96
C LEU A 158 -14.82 -14.89 2.52
N LYS A 159 -15.70 -14.27 1.71
CA LYS A 159 -16.51 -13.15 2.16
C LYS A 159 -17.39 -13.57 3.35
N THR A 160 -17.37 -12.74 4.38
CA THR A 160 -18.31 -12.93 5.50
C THR A 160 -19.73 -12.69 5.04
N LYS A 161 -20.69 -13.37 5.68
CA LYS A 161 -22.10 -13.11 5.44
C LYS A 161 -22.45 -11.72 5.97
N GLY A 162 -23.15 -10.93 5.18
CA GLY A 162 -23.69 -9.61 5.55
C GLY A 162 -25.21 -9.63 5.65
N ASP A 163 -25.82 -8.48 5.90
CA ASP A 163 -27.25 -8.26 6.00
C ASP A 163 -27.94 -7.97 4.65
N GLY A 164 -27.19 -8.07 3.55
CA GLY A 164 -27.68 -7.80 2.19
C GLY A 164 -27.28 -6.43 1.64
N ARG A 165 -26.87 -5.49 2.49
CA ARG A 165 -26.32 -4.21 2.02
C ARG A 165 -24.98 -4.39 1.30
N LEU A 166 -24.66 -3.46 0.42
CA LEU A 166 -23.35 -3.35 -0.20
C LEU A 166 -22.33 -2.82 0.83
N ARG A 167 -21.31 -3.60 1.12
CA ARG A 167 -20.25 -3.20 2.07
C ARG A 167 -19.14 -2.48 1.32
N VAL A 168 -19.06 -1.16 1.54
CA VAL A 168 -18.06 -0.29 0.89
C VAL A 168 -16.91 -0.06 1.85
N GLY A 169 -15.76 -0.65 1.53
CA GLY A 169 -14.56 -0.64 2.36
C GLY A 169 -13.68 0.58 2.16
N ILE A 170 -13.11 1.02 3.25
CA ILE A 170 -12.00 1.97 3.32
C ILE A 170 -10.86 1.24 4.04
N ILE A 171 -9.84 0.83 3.30
CA ILE A 171 -8.67 0.10 3.83
C ILE A 171 -7.43 0.89 3.42
N CYS A 172 -6.90 1.71 4.31
CA CYS A 172 -5.75 2.56 4.03
C CYS A 172 -4.93 2.80 5.29
N GLY A 173 -3.75 3.40 5.15
CA GLY A 173 -2.95 3.85 6.28
C GLY A 173 -3.43 5.20 6.83
N SER A 174 -2.96 5.56 8.01
CA SER A 174 -3.30 6.83 8.69
C SER A 174 -2.85 8.09 7.92
N THR A 175 -1.99 7.96 6.93
CA THR A 175 -1.48 9.08 6.13
C THR A 175 -2.42 9.54 5.01
N HIS A 176 -3.56 8.85 4.80
CA HIS A 176 -4.47 9.09 3.67
C HIS A 176 -5.62 10.08 3.94
N LEU A 177 -5.58 10.85 5.04
CA LEU A 177 -6.66 11.80 5.35
C LEU A 177 -6.94 12.75 4.17
N LYS A 178 -5.90 13.29 3.55
CA LYS A 178 -6.05 14.25 2.43
C LYS A 178 -6.60 13.61 1.15
N ASP A 179 -6.43 12.33 0.99
CA ASP A 179 -7.07 11.57 -0.09
C ASP A 179 -8.56 11.35 0.23
N LEU A 180 -8.88 10.98 1.47
CA LEU A 180 -10.25 10.74 1.91
C LEU A 180 -11.09 12.02 1.98
N GLU A 181 -10.50 13.19 2.22
CA GLU A 181 -11.21 14.49 2.16
C GLU A 181 -11.86 14.76 0.80
N LEU A 182 -11.42 14.13 -0.30
CA LEU A 182 -12.10 14.17 -1.60
C LEU A 182 -13.52 13.61 -1.55
N LEU A 183 -13.81 12.80 -0.53
CA LEU A 183 -15.10 12.16 -0.30
C LEU A 183 -16.00 12.93 0.68
N ASN A 184 -15.59 14.10 1.16
CA ASN A 184 -16.41 14.92 2.07
C ASN A 184 -17.82 15.13 1.51
N GLY A 185 -18.85 14.73 2.31
CA GLY A 185 -20.25 14.79 1.92
C GLY A 185 -20.79 13.54 1.21
N ILE A 186 -19.97 12.50 1.00
CA ILE A 186 -20.37 11.25 0.34
C ILE A 186 -21.50 10.55 1.11
N ALA A 187 -21.43 10.55 2.44
CA ALA A 187 -22.41 9.90 3.29
C ALA A 187 -23.84 10.42 3.08
N LYS A 188 -23.99 11.70 2.69
CA LYS A 188 -25.30 12.32 2.36
C LYS A 188 -25.86 11.93 0.98
N GLN A 189 -25.04 11.32 0.13
CA GLN A 189 -25.40 10.99 -1.24
C GLN A 189 -25.60 9.47 -1.45
N VAL A 190 -25.20 8.67 -0.48
CA VAL A 190 -25.30 7.22 -0.54
C VAL A 190 -26.57 6.75 0.18
N ASP A 191 -27.25 5.77 -0.41
CA ASP A 191 -28.44 5.15 0.17
C ASP A 191 -28.02 4.26 1.35
N LYS A 192 -28.26 4.75 2.57
CA LYS A 192 -27.90 4.05 3.83
C LYS A 192 -28.66 2.73 4.05
N ASP A 193 -29.80 2.57 3.41
CA ASP A 193 -30.59 1.34 3.55
C ASP A 193 -30.06 0.22 2.64
N LYS A 194 -29.24 0.58 1.62
CA LYS A 194 -28.62 -0.34 0.67
C LYS A 194 -27.10 -0.46 0.83
N VAL A 195 -26.47 0.46 1.54
CA VAL A 195 -25.02 0.55 1.65
C VAL A 195 -24.57 0.68 3.11
N GLN A 196 -23.53 -0.05 3.43
CA GLN A 196 -22.80 0.09 4.70
C GLN A 196 -21.34 0.46 4.40
N PHE A 197 -20.87 1.57 4.99
CA PHE A 197 -19.43 1.87 4.98
C PHE A 197 -18.68 1.04 6.03
N VAL A 198 -17.53 0.49 5.66
CA VAL A 198 -16.69 -0.33 6.53
C VAL A 198 -15.29 0.28 6.58
N LEU A 199 -14.98 0.98 7.67
CA LEU A 199 -13.63 1.54 7.89
C LEU A 199 -12.76 0.48 8.58
N CYS A 200 -11.75 0.01 7.87
CA CYS A 200 -10.83 -1.02 8.34
C CYS A 200 -9.48 -0.41 8.71
N GLY A 201 -8.94 -0.83 9.85
CA GLY A 201 -7.65 -0.37 10.33
C GLY A 201 -7.74 0.71 11.41
N PHE A 202 -8.94 0.95 11.96
CA PHE A 202 -9.14 1.92 13.03
C PHE A 202 -8.19 1.71 14.19
N ASP A 203 -7.51 2.76 14.60
CA ASP A 203 -6.56 2.73 15.71
C ASP A 203 -6.56 4.04 16.49
N THR A 204 -6.66 3.94 17.80
CA THR A 204 -6.56 5.07 18.71
C THR A 204 -5.21 5.15 19.43
N ARG A 205 -4.32 4.21 19.15
CA ARG A 205 -2.97 4.16 19.71
C ARG A 205 -2.04 4.97 18.82
N GLY A 206 -1.87 6.22 19.13
CA GLY A 206 -0.94 7.10 18.43
C GLY A 206 -0.02 7.81 19.41
N ARG A 207 1.00 8.44 18.88
CA ARG A 207 1.91 9.30 19.64
C ARG A 207 2.04 10.63 18.92
N LYS A 208 2.18 11.71 19.67
CA LYS A 208 2.47 13.05 19.15
C LYS A 208 3.76 13.58 19.75
N THR A 209 4.51 14.31 18.98
CA THR A 209 5.68 15.05 19.46
C THR A 209 5.21 16.43 19.92
N ILE A 210 5.46 16.75 21.17
CA ILE A 210 5.19 18.06 21.75
C ILE A 210 6.52 18.78 21.92
N PHE A 211 6.58 20.02 21.47
CA PHE A 211 7.74 20.89 21.67
C PHE A 211 7.43 21.87 22.80
N ASP A 212 8.40 22.05 23.71
CA ASP A 212 8.34 23.08 24.72
C ASP A 212 8.80 24.45 24.17
N GLU A 213 8.70 25.49 24.99
CA GLU A 213 9.09 26.86 24.64
C GLU A 213 10.59 26.98 24.29
N ASN A 214 11.40 26.04 24.73
CA ASN A 214 12.85 25.97 24.47
C ASN A 214 13.20 25.10 23.26
N GLY A 215 12.17 24.53 22.58
CA GLY A 215 12.36 23.66 21.40
C GLY A 215 12.72 22.21 21.73
N ASN A 216 12.72 21.80 23.01
CA ASN A 216 12.90 20.40 23.37
C ASN A 216 11.64 19.61 23.02
N SER A 217 11.82 18.42 22.50
CA SER A 217 10.71 17.55 22.11
C SER A 217 10.48 16.41 23.10
N ARG A 218 9.22 16.11 23.36
CA ARG A 218 8.81 14.91 24.06
C ARG A 218 7.72 14.17 23.29
N ILE A 219 7.69 12.86 23.41
CA ILE A 219 6.69 12.02 22.75
C ILE A 219 5.63 11.64 23.78
N GLU A 220 4.39 11.99 23.50
CA GLU A 220 3.24 11.65 24.32
C GLU A 220 2.23 10.81 23.54
N PRO A 221 1.47 9.91 24.23
CA PRO A 221 0.33 9.27 23.60
C PRO A 221 -0.72 10.32 23.23
N ILE A 222 -1.38 10.14 22.08
CA ILE A 222 -2.54 10.96 21.72
C ILE A 222 -3.74 10.54 22.57
N LYS A 223 -4.68 11.48 22.78
CA LYS A 223 -6.01 11.09 23.25
C LYS A 223 -6.74 10.35 22.13
N PRO A 224 -7.59 9.36 22.42
CA PRO A 224 -8.33 8.63 21.38
C PRO A 224 -9.05 9.54 20.38
N GLN A 225 -9.60 10.66 20.83
CA GLN A 225 -10.31 11.64 20.01
C GLN A 225 -9.39 12.44 19.06
N GLU A 226 -8.09 12.43 19.31
CA GLU A 226 -7.07 13.07 18.47
C GLU A 226 -6.57 12.13 17.35
N SER A 227 -7.06 10.89 17.31
CA SER A 227 -6.69 9.96 16.27
C SER A 227 -7.24 10.42 14.92
N VAL A 228 -6.40 10.37 13.88
CA VAL A 228 -6.80 10.67 12.51
C VAL A 228 -7.93 9.76 12.01
N TRP A 229 -8.07 8.58 12.60
CA TRP A 229 -9.15 7.65 12.28
C TRP A 229 -10.53 8.21 12.66
N CYS A 230 -10.60 9.08 13.65
CA CYS A 230 -11.81 9.81 13.98
C CYS A 230 -12.18 10.83 12.89
N ASP A 231 -11.19 11.43 12.24
CA ASP A 231 -11.43 12.31 11.09
C ASP A 231 -11.92 11.51 9.87
N PHE A 232 -11.39 10.30 9.65
CA PHE A 232 -11.90 9.39 8.62
C PHE A 232 -13.36 9.03 8.88
N GLU A 233 -13.74 8.68 10.13
CA GLU A 233 -15.12 8.36 10.47
C GLU A 233 -16.09 9.50 10.17
N ARG A 234 -15.70 10.75 10.44
CA ARG A 234 -16.54 11.92 10.15
C ARG A 234 -16.97 12.01 8.69
N ILE A 235 -16.09 11.64 7.76
CA ILE A 235 -16.38 11.64 6.33
C ILE A 235 -17.52 10.68 5.99
N PHE A 236 -17.55 9.50 6.64
CA PHE A 236 -18.49 8.42 6.35
C PHE A 236 -19.71 8.38 7.27
N THR A 237 -19.76 9.24 8.29
CA THR A 237 -20.88 9.32 9.25
C THR A 237 -21.68 10.63 9.15
N ASP A 238 -21.37 11.50 8.20
CA ASP A 238 -22.00 12.81 8.02
C ASP A 238 -23.51 12.75 7.66
N ASN A 239 -24.04 11.56 7.41
CA ASN A 239 -25.47 11.31 7.22
C ASN A 239 -26.31 11.37 8.53
N TYR A 240 -25.67 11.29 9.66
CA TYR A 240 -26.36 11.34 10.94
C TYR A 240 -26.75 12.78 11.27
N ALA A 241 -28.01 13.01 11.64
CA ALA A 241 -28.56 14.33 11.87
C ALA A 241 -27.80 15.14 12.95
N ASN A 242 -27.09 14.46 13.85
CA ASN A 242 -26.29 15.04 14.91
C ASN A 242 -24.91 14.39 14.95
N VAL A 243 -24.18 14.47 13.85
CA VAL A 243 -22.88 13.83 13.69
C VAL A 243 -21.94 14.07 14.88
N SER A 244 -21.87 15.28 15.43
CA SER A 244 -21.01 15.56 16.56
C SER A 244 -21.42 14.82 17.84
N LYS A 245 -22.71 14.65 18.10
CA LYS A 245 -23.21 13.94 19.27
C LYS A 245 -23.10 12.43 19.10
N GLU A 246 -23.51 11.93 17.95
CA GLU A 246 -23.43 10.50 17.62
C GLU A 246 -21.98 10.06 17.43
N HIS A 247 -21.16 10.88 16.80
CA HIS A 247 -19.73 10.65 16.70
C HIS A 247 -19.07 10.59 18.09
N LYS A 248 -19.47 11.47 19.02
CA LYS A 248 -19.03 11.38 20.41
C LYS A 248 -19.46 10.07 21.06
N ILE A 249 -20.68 9.60 20.81
CA ILE A 249 -21.16 8.30 21.31
C ILE A 249 -20.33 7.16 20.72
N PHE A 250 -19.99 7.20 19.43
CA PHE A 250 -19.09 6.25 18.82
C PHE A 250 -17.71 6.25 19.46
N LEU A 251 -17.13 7.42 19.69
CA LEU A 251 -15.83 7.57 20.34
C LEU A 251 -15.86 7.13 21.80
N ASP A 252 -16.89 7.49 22.54
CA ASP A 252 -17.03 7.17 23.97
C ASP A 252 -17.22 5.66 24.19
N ARG A 253 -17.86 4.97 23.26
CA ARG A 253 -18.07 3.52 23.36
C ARG A 253 -16.84 2.72 23.00
N PHE A 254 -15.92 3.23 22.17
CA PHE A 254 -14.80 2.48 21.57
C PHE A 254 -15.21 1.10 21.07
N VAL A 255 -16.46 0.97 20.60
CA VAL A 255 -17.03 -0.32 20.26
C VAL A 255 -16.44 -0.75 18.94
N GLN A 256 -15.70 -1.84 18.98
CA GLN A 256 -15.44 -2.63 17.82
C GLN A 256 -16.74 -3.30 17.41
N THR A 257 -17.27 -2.93 16.26
CA THR A 257 -18.41 -3.64 15.68
C THR A 257 -17.95 -4.53 14.57
N ASP A 258 -17.40 -5.68 14.93
CA ASP A 258 -17.14 -6.76 13.95
C ASP A 258 -18.43 -7.49 13.56
N ASP A 259 -19.57 -7.07 14.14
CA ASP A 259 -20.86 -7.61 13.78
C ASP A 259 -21.29 -7.14 12.38
N PRO A 260 -21.31 -8.06 11.38
CA PRO A 260 -21.72 -7.74 10.02
C PRO A 260 -23.23 -7.45 9.90
N PHE A 261 -24.00 -7.72 10.93
CA PHE A 261 -25.46 -7.53 10.98
C PHE A 261 -25.90 -6.27 11.73
N THR A 262 -24.94 -5.39 12.10
CA THR A 262 -25.32 -4.11 12.72
C THR A 262 -26.25 -3.32 11.80
N SER A 263 -27.29 -2.73 12.35
CA SER A 263 -28.23 -1.86 11.62
C SER A 263 -27.61 -0.53 11.19
N GLU A 264 -26.48 -0.16 11.76
CA GLU A 264 -25.79 1.09 11.48
C GLU A 264 -25.29 1.14 10.03
N PRO A 265 -25.41 2.28 9.32
CA PRO A 265 -24.90 2.46 7.96
C PRO A 265 -23.37 2.59 7.91
N TYR A 266 -22.71 2.52 9.05
CA TYR A 266 -21.27 2.59 9.21
C TYR A 266 -20.80 1.51 10.19
N ARG A 267 -19.69 0.86 9.85
CA ARG A 267 -19.03 -0.16 10.66
C ARG A 267 -17.56 0.14 10.81
N ARG A 268 -17.05 0.10 12.02
CA ARG A 268 -15.65 0.24 12.37
C ARG A 268 -15.01 -1.14 12.55
N MET A 269 -13.81 -1.35 11.98
CA MET A 269 -12.99 -2.53 12.23
C MET A 269 -11.60 -2.10 12.72
N TRP A 270 -11.15 -2.69 13.81
CA TRP A 270 -9.86 -2.38 14.40
C TRP A 270 -8.70 -2.82 13.50
N THR A 271 -7.57 -2.12 13.66
CA THR A 271 -6.33 -2.45 12.97
C THR A 271 -5.88 -3.89 13.25
N ARG A 272 -5.30 -4.51 12.27
CA ARG A 272 -4.70 -5.86 12.36
C ARG A 272 -3.22 -5.76 12.00
N ASN A 273 -2.42 -6.70 12.49
CA ASN A 273 -1.02 -6.79 12.10
C ASN A 273 -0.87 -7.16 10.61
N ILE A 274 0.32 -6.99 10.08
CA ILE A 274 0.61 -7.18 8.65
C ILE A 274 0.29 -8.59 8.12
N LYS A 275 0.29 -9.59 8.99
CA LYS A 275 -0.01 -10.98 8.62
C LYS A 275 -1.51 -11.28 8.56
N LEU A 276 -2.35 -10.37 9.03
CA LEU A 276 -3.80 -10.55 9.15
C LEU A 276 -4.62 -9.43 8.53
N TYR A 277 -4.02 -8.29 8.15
CA TYR A 277 -4.81 -7.14 7.67
C TYR A 277 -5.60 -7.44 6.40
N GLY A 278 -5.09 -8.32 5.54
CA GLY A 278 -5.80 -8.78 4.34
C GLY A 278 -7.15 -9.43 4.63
N THR A 279 -7.34 -9.99 5.84
CA THR A 279 -8.62 -10.55 6.25
C THR A 279 -9.73 -9.50 6.42
N HIS A 280 -9.41 -8.19 6.42
CA HIS A 280 -10.42 -7.13 6.36
C HIS A 280 -11.25 -7.20 5.07
N TYR A 281 -10.64 -7.60 3.96
CA TYR A 281 -11.31 -7.74 2.67
C TYR A 281 -12.47 -8.75 2.68
N ALA A 282 -12.47 -9.71 3.61
CA ALA A 282 -13.61 -10.61 3.80
C ALA A 282 -14.92 -9.87 4.15
N ASN A 283 -14.82 -8.67 4.71
CA ASN A 283 -15.94 -7.85 5.14
C ASN A 283 -16.29 -6.72 4.14
N VAL A 284 -15.73 -6.74 2.95
CA VAL A 284 -15.84 -5.66 1.96
C VAL A 284 -16.24 -6.23 0.61
N ASP A 285 -17.26 -5.67 -0.02
CA ASP A 285 -17.70 -6.05 -1.36
C ASP A 285 -17.10 -5.13 -2.43
N VAL A 286 -16.89 -3.86 -2.07
CA VAL A 286 -16.29 -2.81 -2.92
C VAL A 286 -15.29 -2.03 -2.09
N LEU A 287 -14.08 -1.86 -2.60
CA LEU A 287 -13.10 -0.92 -2.03
C LEU A 287 -13.15 0.41 -2.77
N ILE A 288 -13.09 1.52 -2.04
CA ILE A 288 -12.91 2.85 -2.62
C ILE A 288 -11.52 3.38 -2.32
N ALA A 289 -10.83 3.88 -3.35
CA ALA A 289 -9.48 4.41 -3.25
C ALA A 289 -9.37 5.81 -3.89
N PRO A 290 -9.83 6.86 -3.20
CA PRO A 290 -9.56 8.22 -3.61
C PRO A 290 -8.06 8.50 -3.51
N LEU A 291 -7.54 9.28 -4.46
CA LEU A 291 -6.13 9.62 -4.51
C LEU A 291 -5.99 11.07 -4.99
N LYS A 292 -5.58 11.96 -4.07
CA LYS A 292 -5.38 13.37 -4.40
C LYS A 292 -4.23 13.52 -5.39
N GLU A 293 -4.43 14.30 -6.44
CA GLU A 293 -3.39 14.59 -7.41
C GLU A 293 -2.25 15.39 -6.78
N ASN A 294 -1.10 14.76 -6.70
CA ASN A 294 0.19 15.35 -6.34
C ASN A 294 1.32 14.42 -6.78
N ASP A 295 2.57 14.91 -6.75
CA ASP A 295 3.71 14.13 -7.20
C ASP A 295 3.94 12.89 -6.33
N PHE A 296 3.70 12.95 -5.02
CA PHE A 296 3.86 11.80 -4.14
C PHE A 296 2.89 10.67 -4.52
N ASN A 297 1.61 10.99 -4.67
CA ASN A 297 0.59 10.02 -5.02
C ASN A 297 0.70 9.51 -6.47
N LYS A 298 1.27 10.32 -7.38
CA LYS A 298 1.50 9.93 -8.76
C LYS A 298 2.40 8.69 -8.88
N PHE A 299 3.35 8.54 -7.96
CA PHE A 299 4.33 7.46 -7.97
C PHE A 299 4.01 6.29 -7.04
N LYS A 300 2.84 6.31 -6.39
CA LYS A 300 2.36 5.18 -5.57
C LYS A 300 2.19 3.92 -6.42
N SER A 301 2.19 2.79 -5.74
CA SER A 301 1.94 1.48 -6.35
C SER A 301 0.45 1.19 -6.53
N GLU A 302 0.17 0.18 -7.34
CA GLU A 302 -1.15 -0.41 -7.60
C GLU A 302 -1.61 -1.39 -6.52
N LEU A 303 -0.98 -1.45 -5.35
CA LEU A 303 -1.23 -2.47 -4.34
C LEU A 303 -2.73 -2.65 -3.98
N LYS A 304 -3.52 -1.58 -3.92
CA LYS A 304 -4.96 -1.69 -3.63
C LYS A 304 -5.75 -2.38 -4.74
N GLU A 305 -5.36 -2.20 -5.99
CA GLU A 305 -5.87 -2.94 -7.14
C GLU A 305 -5.59 -4.44 -6.98
N VAL A 306 -4.34 -4.77 -6.64
CA VAL A 306 -3.88 -6.15 -6.44
C VAL A 306 -4.64 -6.82 -5.29
N GLU A 307 -4.71 -6.16 -4.14
CA GLU A 307 -5.44 -6.67 -2.97
C GLU A 307 -6.92 -6.91 -3.29
N CYS A 308 -7.57 -5.99 -4.01
CA CYS A 308 -8.96 -6.15 -4.45
C CYS A 308 -9.16 -7.35 -5.36
N GLY A 309 -8.29 -7.53 -6.35
CA GLY A 309 -8.37 -8.67 -7.25
C GLY A 309 -8.19 -10.01 -6.52
N PHE A 310 -7.17 -10.13 -5.68
CA PHE A 310 -6.93 -11.35 -4.89
C PHE A 310 -8.12 -11.73 -4.00
N THR A 311 -8.86 -10.74 -3.52
CA THR A 311 -9.96 -10.95 -2.56
C THR A 311 -11.35 -10.90 -3.17
N ASN A 312 -11.48 -10.94 -4.49
CA ASN A 312 -12.77 -10.77 -5.17
C ASN A 312 -13.57 -9.56 -4.65
N THR A 313 -12.88 -8.41 -4.54
CA THR A 313 -13.46 -7.14 -4.12
C THR A 313 -13.54 -6.21 -5.33
N ALA A 314 -14.69 -5.64 -5.62
CA ALA A 314 -14.80 -4.64 -6.69
C ALA A 314 -14.03 -3.37 -6.32
N PHE A 315 -13.58 -2.62 -7.31
CA PHE A 315 -12.71 -1.48 -7.09
C PHE A 315 -13.27 -0.20 -7.73
N ILE A 316 -13.43 0.83 -6.90
CA ILE A 316 -13.70 2.19 -7.35
C ILE A 316 -12.47 3.02 -7.03
N ALA A 317 -11.79 3.54 -8.03
CA ALA A 317 -10.51 4.22 -7.87
C ALA A 317 -10.50 5.61 -8.51
N GLN A 318 -9.61 6.45 -8.01
CA GLN A 318 -9.25 7.69 -8.69
C GLN A 318 -8.55 7.35 -10.01
N ASP A 319 -8.97 7.99 -11.11
CA ASP A 319 -8.31 7.88 -12.41
C ASP A 319 -7.01 8.70 -12.40
N PHE A 320 -6.03 8.24 -11.62
CA PHE A 320 -4.76 8.93 -11.40
C PHE A 320 -3.64 7.98 -10.98
N GLY A 321 -2.39 8.30 -11.31
CA GLY A 321 -1.20 7.57 -10.90
C GLY A 321 -1.20 6.12 -11.40
N ALA A 322 -0.89 5.18 -10.52
CA ALA A 322 -0.81 3.76 -10.85
C ALA A 322 -2.13 3.18 -11.39
N TYR A 323 -3.27 3.67 -10.93
CA TYR A 323 -4.58 3.19 -11.36
C TYR A 323 -4.93 3.50 -12.81
N THR A 324 -4.14 4.33 -13.50
CA THR A 324 -4.28 4.58 -14.94
C THR A 324 -3.51 3.60 -15.81
N LEU A 325 -2.71 2.69 -15.23
CA LEU A 325 -1.81 1.82 -15.99
C LEU A 325 -2.54 0.64 -16.63
N ASN A 326 -3.31 -0.08 -15.82
CA ASN A 326 -3.85 -1.38 -16.21
C ASN A 326 -5.35 -1.52 -16.01
N LEU A 327 -5.96 -0.70 -15.15
CA LEU A 327 -7.39 -0.74 -14.92
C LEU A 327 -8.17 -0.29 -16.16
N LYS A 328 -9.17 -1.08 -16.52
CA LYS A 328 -10.12 -0.77 -17.59
C LYS A 328 -11.41 -0.24 -16.99
N PRO A 329 -11.89 0.94 -17.41
CA PRO A 329 -13.16 1.46 -16.88
C PRO A 329 -14.34 0.58 -17.32
N MET A 330 -15.19 0.15 -16.38
CA MET A 330 -16.46 -0.53 -16.65
C MET A 330 -17.48 0.43 -17.27
N ILE A 331 -17.44 1.71 -16.87
CA ILE A 331 -18.28 2.76 -17.43
C ILE A 331 -17.35 3.71 -18.18
N GLU A 332 -17.44 3.66 -19.51
CA GLU A 332 -16.67 4.52 -20.40
C GLU A 332 -17.27 5.93 -20.49
N LYS A 333 -16.52 6.83 -21.13
CA LYS A 333 -17.00 8.19 -21.43
C LYS A 333 -18.30 8.12 -22.24
N GLY A 334 -19.32 8.85 -21.78
CA GLY A 334 -20.66 8.80 -22.38
C GLY A 334 -21.60 7.75 -21.77
N GLY A 335 -21.14 6.98 -20.77
CA GLY A 335 -21.97 6.03 -20.03
C GLY A 335 -22.11 4.65 -20.69
N LYS A 336 -21.32 4.37 -21.73
CA LYS A 336 -21.27 3.05 -22.36
C LYS A 336 -20.66 2.04 -21.37
N ILE A 337 -21.25 0.84 -21.31
CA ILE A 337 -20.73 -0.26 -20.49
C ILE A 337 -19.65 -0.99 -21.29
N ASN A 338 -18.51 -1.19 -20.66
CA ASN A 338 -17.42 -2.03 -21.12
C ASN A 338 -17.47 -3.33 -20.35
N GLU A 339 -17.87 -4.40 -21.00
CA GLU A 339 -18.05 -5.73 -20.40
C GLU A 339 -16.76 -6.33 -19.83
N ASP A 340 -15.60 -5.89 -20.33
CA ASP A 340 -14.26 -6.29 -19.85
C ASP A 340 -13.69 -5.31 -18.82
N GLY A 341 -14.50 -4.37 -18.34
CA GLY A 341 -14.08 -3.39 -17.35
C GLY A 341 -13.68 -4.02 -16.02
N THR A 342 -12.58 -3.56 -15.45
CA THR A 342 -12.03 -4.09 -14.18
C THR A 342 -12.25 -3.17 -12.99
N ALA A 343 -12.63 -1.92 -13.23
CA ALA A 343 -12.87 -0.93 -12.17
C ALA A 343 -13.88 0.14 -12.59
N LEU A 344 -14.41 0.86 -11.61
CA LEU A 344 -15.08 2.15 -11.84
C LEU A 344 -14.07 3.27 -11.56
N LEU A 345 -13.69 3.99 -12.59
CA LEU A 345 -12.69 5.06 -12.50
C LEU A 345 -13.35 6.43 -12.36
N VAL A 346 -12.91 7.19 -11.36
CA VAL A 346 -13.40 8.54 -11.08
C VAL A 346 -12.36 9.56 -11.52
N PRO A 347 -12.61 10.35 -12.58
CA PRO A 347 -11.71 11.40 -13.00
C PRO A 347 -11.50 12.45 -11.90
N SER A 348 -10.29 13.00 -11.78
CA SER A 348 -9.93 13.99 -10.74
C SER A 348 -10.74 15.28 -10.82
N SER A 349 -11.30 15.60 -11.99
CA SER A 349 -12.24 16.73 -12.16
C SER A 349 -13.61 16.51 -11.52
N LYS A 350 -13.90 15.29 -11.00
CA LYS A 350 -15.18 14.93 -10.38
C LYS A 350 -15.06 14.93 -8.86
N ASN A 351 -16.16 15.28 -8.22
CA ASN A 351 -16.27 15.33 -6.77
C ASN A 351 -16.91 14.03 -6.22
N HIS A 352 -17.11 13.99 -4.88
CA HIS A 352 -17.73 12.88 -4.17
C HIS A 352 -19.07 12.38 -4.75
N LYS A 353 -19.82 13.21 -5.49
CA LYS A 353 -21.12 12.81 -6.08
C LYS A 353 -20.98 11.71 -7.11
N LEU A 354 -19.88 11.67 -7.88
CA LEU A 354 -19.66 10.60 -8.83
C LEU A 354 -19.28 9.29 -8.10
N TRP A 355 -18.51 9.38 -7.03
CA TRP A 355 -18.23 8.24 -6.15
C TRP A 355 -19.54 7.65 -5.59
N ALA A 356 -20.39 8.49 -5.02
CA ALA A 356 -21.69 8.08 -4.49
C ALA A 356 -22.59 7.46 -5.59
N LYS A 357 -22.61 8.04 -6.79
CA LYS A 357 -23.34 7.49 -7.94
C LYS A 357 -22.87 6.08 -8.28
N TYR A 358 -21.57 5.83 -8.29
CA TYR A 358 -21.03 4.50 -8.59
C TYR A 358 -21.33 3.52 -7.47
N ILE A 359 -21.23 3.94 -6.22
CA ILE A 359 -21.59 3.11 -5.06
C ILE A 359 -23.07 2.70 -5.12
N ASN A 360 -23.98 3.66 -5.28
CA ASN A 360 -25.42 3.38 -5.38
C ASN A 360 -25.74 2.48 -6.57
N LYS A 361 -25.06 2.70 -7.73
CA LYS A 361 -25.23 1.82 -8.89
C LYS A 361 -24.86 0.36 -8.58
N LEU A 362 -23.75 0.13 -7.90
CA LEU A 362 -23.35 -1.23 -7.52
C LEU A 362 -24.25 -1.84 -6.40
N ALA A 363 -24.86 -0.99 -5.58
CA ALA A 363 -25.86 -1.43 -4.62
C ALA A 363 -27.15 -1.93 -5.29
N ASP A 364 -27.54 -1.26 -6.40
CA ASP A 364 -28.73 -1.63 -7.18
C ASP A 364 -28.46 -2.72 -8.24
N ASP A 365 -27.24 -2.80 -8.76
CA ASP A 365 -26.84 -3.69 -9.86
C ASP A 365 -25.79 -4.71 -9.39
N ARG A 366 -26.27 -5.79 -8.79
CA ARG A 366 -25.41 -6.86 -8.24
C ARG A 366 -24.75 -7.70 -9.33
N GLU A 367 -25.30 -7.70 -10.53
CA GLU A 367 -24.68 -8.37 -11.69
C GLU A 367 -23.43 -7.62 -12.12
N MET A 368 -23.52 -6.30 -12.27
CA MET A 368 -22.35 -5.45 -12.54
C MET A 368 -21.30 -5.59 -11.43
N LEU A 369 -21.70 -5.63 -10.16
CA LEU A 369 -20.77 -5.85 -9.04
C LEU A 369 -19.99 -7.17 -9.22
N SER A 370 -20.70 -8.28 -9.43
CA SER A 370 -20.09 -9.59 -9.59
C SER A 370 -19.15 -9.65 -10.80
N LYS A 371 -19.52 -8.97 -11.88
CA LYS A 371 -18.70 -8.87 -13.08
C LYS A 371 -17.41 -8.10 -12.85
N LEU A 372 -17.48 -6.96 -12.17
CA LEU A 372 -16.29 -6.19 -11.78
C LEU A 372 -15.36 -7.01 -10.89
N GLN A 373 -15.91 -7.71 -9.90
CA GLN A 373 -15.14 -8.57 -9.01
C GLN A 373 -14.40 -9.65 -9.79
N LYS A 374 -15.11 -10.34 -10.69
CA LYS A 374 -14.56 -11.41 -11.52
C LYS A 374 -13.48 -10.88 -12.49
N ASN A 375 -13.77 -9.81 -13.24
CA ASN A 375 -12.84 -9.28 -14.23
C ASN A 375 -11.54 -8.81 -13.57
N LEU A 376 -11.63 -8.14 -12.41
CA LEU A 376 -10.47 -7.69 -11.67
C LEU A 376 -9.68 -8.87 -11.09
N HIS A 377 -10.38 -9.88 -10.55
CA HIS A 377 -9.75 -11.09 -10.03
C HIS A 377 -8.95 -11.82 -11.11
N ASP A 378 -9.58 -12.12 -12.24
CA ASP A 378 -8.93 -12.83 -13.35
C ASP A 378 -7.69 -12.05 -13.83
N PHE A 379 -7.83 -10.73 -14.02
CA PHE A 379 -6.72 -9.88 -14.41
C PHE A 379 -5.57 -9.88 -13.41
N VAL A 380 -5.86 -9.76 -12.11
CA VAL A 380 -4.85 -9.65 -11.07
C VAL A 380 -4.13 -10.97 -10.84
N ILE A 381 -4.84 -12.09 -10.79
CA ILE A 381 -4.21 -13.42 -10.64
C ILE A 381 -3.23 -13.69 -11.79
N ASP A 382 -3.61 -13.35 -13.01
CA ASP A 382 -2.77 -13.56 -14.18
C ASP A 382 -1.53 -12.66 -14.23
N ASN A 383 -1.56 -11.49 -13.59
CA ASN A 383 -0.50 -10.49 -13.76
C ASN A 383 0.28 -10.14 -12.49
N TYR A 384 -0.29 -10.35 -11.30
CA TYR A 384 0.28 -9.89 -10.03
C TYR A 384 0.47 -10.99 -8.99
N SER A 385 0.50 -12.28 -9.41
CA SER A 385 0.93 -13.34 -8.50
C SER A 385 2.41 -13.18 -8.17
N LEU A 386 2.76 -13.34 -6.90
CA LEU A 386 4.14 -13.22 -6.43
C LEU A 386 5.05 -14.23 -7.13
N GLU A 387 4.52 -15.41 -7.41
CA GLU A 387 5.20 -16.49 -8.11
C GLU A 387 5.71 -16.04 -9.49
N LYS A 388 4.86 -15.35 -10.25
CA LYS A 388 5.20 -14.79 -11.57
C LYS A 388 6.21 -13.65 -11.46
N ILE A 389 6.00 -12.71 -10.55
CA ILE A 389 6.91 -11.58 -10.38
C ILE A 389 8.29 -12.03 -9.88
N CYS A 390 8.35 -13.07 -9.05
CA CYS A 390 9.64 -13.64 -8.60
C CYS A 390 10.41 -14.31 -9.72
N GLU A 391 9.78 -14.87 -10.75
CA GLU A 391 10.49 -15.40 -11.93
C GLU A 391 11.28 -14.31 -12.66
N GLU A 392 10.69 -13.13 -12.79
CA GLU A 392 11.38 -11.99 -13.40
C GLU A 392 12.48 -11.41 -12.49
N ARG A 393 12.26 -11.38 -11.17
CA ARG A 393 13.30 -11.01 -10.20
C ARG A 393 14.51 -11.94 -10.28
N VAL A 394 14.28 -13.26 -10.33
CA VAL A 394 15.33 -14.28 -10.43
C VAL A 394 16.16 -14.09 -11.68
N LYS A 395 15.54 -13.80 -12.84
CA LYS A 395 16.26 -13.50 -14.09
C LYS A 395 17.20 -12.31 -13.92
N LEU A 396 16.71 -11.21 -13.34
CA LEU A 396 17.52 -10.03 -13.08
C LEU A 396 18.68 -10.33 -12.13
N TYR A 397 18.42 -11.02 -11.01
CA TYR A 397 19.46 -11.34 -10.02
C TYR A 397 20.57 -12.20 -10.58
N LYS A 398 20.22 -13.21 -11.39
CA LYS A 398 21.20 -14.03 -12.12
C LYS A 398 22.01 -13.21 -13.15
N GLU A 399 21.37 -12.27 -13.83
CA GLU A 399 22.05 -11.39 -14.77
C GLU A 399 23.07 -10.49 -14.06
N ILE A 400 22.72 -9.95 -12.91
CA ILE A 400 23.60 -9.09 -12.12
C ILE A 400 24.78 -9.90 -11.58
N ALA A 401 24.54 -11.04 -10.94
CA ALA A 401 25.57 -11.88 -10.36
C ALA A 401 26.55 -12.46 -11.40
N LYS A 402 26.17 -12.56 -12.67
CA LYS A 402 27.07 -13.01 -13.75
C LYS A 402 27.98 -11.91 -14.29
N LYS A 403 27.63 -10.64 -14.11
CA LYS A 403 28.38 -9.48 -14.61
C LYS A 403 29.48 -9.02 -13.66
N HIS A 404 29.42 -9.47 -12.45
CA HIS A 404 30.36 -9.16 -11.36
C HIS A 404 31.10 -10.39 -10.87
#